data_c40a9c9f79898c11c2a37b5a8ee97275
#
_entry.id   c40a9c9f79898c11c2a37b5a8ee97275
#
_cell.length_a   1.000
_cell.length_b   1.000
_cell.length_c   1.000
_cell.angle_alpha   90.00
_cell.angle_beta   90.00
_cell.angle_gamma   90.00
#
_symmetry.space_group_name_H-M   'P 1'
#
loop_
_entity.id
_entity.type
_entity.pdbx_description
1 polymer ?
#
loop_
_entity_poly.entity_id
_entity_poly.type
_entity_poly.pdbx_seq_one_letter_code
_entity_poly.pdbx_strand_id
1 'polypeptide(L)'
;FIEETLKLRGNCDKSDVFRARRAKFLGYTFAEKTGRTLVHPKSFKRLKDKLRAVFCRARGGSLLRTNGELNAILCGWRQYFRLDNRKGVFEALDIHIRRHLRKLVWIAWKRPRTRERELHRRGLDGFRAWESANNGRGAWWNANARHMRDAFPLSFFKRHGLYSLLAMR
;
A
#
# COMPACT_ATOMS: atom_id res chain seq x y z
N PHE A 1 -3.36 -7.93 43.59
CA PHE A 1 -3.48 -6.47 43.42
C PHE A 1 -4.79 -6.07 42.73
N ILE A 2 -5.12 -6.63 41.51
CA ILE A 2 -6.32 -6.23 40.76
C ILE A 2 -7.61 -6.58 41.53
N GLU A 3 -7.68 -7.79 42.09
CA GLU A 3 -8.87 -8.26 42.84
C GLU A 3 -8.91 -7.71 44.25
N GLU A 4 -7.78 -7.66 44.94
CA GLU A 4 -7.70 -7.22 46.34
C GLU A 4 -7.77 -5.70 46.49
N THR A 5 -7.00 -4.96 45.65
CA THR A 5 -6.88 -3.49 45.77
C THR A 5 -7.92 -2.75 44.94
N LEU A 6 -8.12 -3.16 43.69
CA LEU A 6 -9.06 -2.49 42.78
C LEU A 6 -10.46 -3.08 42.80
N LYS A 7 -10.69 -4.19 43.51
CA LYS A 7 -11.97 -4.92 43.60
C LYS A 7 -12.59 -5.23 42.24
N LEU A 8 -11.72 -5.46 41.23
CA LEU A 8 -12.11 -5.80 39.86
C LEU A 8 -11.89 -7.28 39.61
N ARG A 9 -12.90 -7.98 39.12
CA ARG A 9 -12.74 -9.39 38.72
C ARG A 9 -12.03 -9.50 37.36
N GLY A 10 -10.93 -10.24 37.33
CA GLY A 10 -10.26 -10.62 36.09
C GLY A 10 -11.13 -11.59 35.29
N ASN A 11 -11.32 -11.34 33.98
CA ASN A 11 -12.02 -12.29 33.11
C ASN A 11 -11.03 -13.37 32.64
N CYS A 12 -11.04 -14.52 33.28
CA CYS A 12 -10.13 -15.63 33.01
C CYS A 12 -10.22 -16.13 31.54
N ASP A 13 -11.41 -16.10 30.94
CA ASP A 13 -11.61 -16.55 29.55
C ASP A 13 -10.98 -15.60 28.51
N LYS A 14 -10.74 -14.35 28.90
CA LYS A 14 -10.13 -13.32 28.04
C LYS A 14 -8.71 -12.95 28.43
N SER A 15 -8.23 -13.50 29.55
CA SER A 15 -6.87 -13.27 30.07
C SER A 15 -5.97 -14.42 29.64
N ASP A 16 -4.89 -14.13 28.93
CA ASP A 16 -3.93 -15.12 28.47
C ASP A 16 -2.51 -14.59 28.59
N VAL A 17 -1.55 -15.50 28.81
CA VAL A 17 -0.12 -15.19 28.88
C VAL A 17 0.55 -15.78 27.66
N PHE A 18 1.07 -14.93 26.81
CA PHE A 18 1.77 -15.37 25.60
C PHE A 18 3.03 -14.52 25.33
N ARG A 19 3.88 -15.05 24.47
CA ARG A 19 5.10 -14.33 24.05
C ARG A 19 4.72 -12.99 23.43
N ALA A 20 5.45 -11.93 23.75
CA ALA A 20 5.21 -10.54 23.33
C ALA A 20 4.93 -10.39 21.82
N ARG A 21 5.63 -11.18 20.96
CA ARG A 21 5.40 -11.14 19.50
C ARG A 21 4.04 -11.68 19.06
N ARG A 22 3.37 -12.53 19.88
CA ARG A 22 2.03 -13.04 19.60
C ARG A 22 0.95 -12.11 20.14
N ALA A 23 1.32 -11.25 21.08
CA ALA A 23 0.42 -10.26 21.64
C ALA A 23 -0.04 -9.30 20.55
N LYS A 24 -1.35 -9.03 20.54
CA LYS A 24 -1.94 -7.98 19.72
C LYS A 24 -2.63 -7.00 20.67
N PHE A 25 -2.03 -5.84 20.84
CA PHE A 25 -2.61 -4.76 21.64
C PHE A 25 -2.80 -3.52 20.77
N LEU A 26 -4.01 -3.01 20.67
CA LEU A 26 -4.37 -1.84 19.82
C LEU A 26 -3.85 -1.92 18.37
N GLY A 27 -3.76 -3.13 17.81
CA GLY A 27 -3.24 -3.33 16.46
C GLY A 27 -1.72 -3.39 16.33
N TYR A 28 -1.01 -3.23 17.44
CA TYR A 28 0.45 -3.41 17.54
C TYR A 28 0.82 -4.79 18.06
N THR A 29 2.07 -5.13 17.91
CA THR A 29 2.79 -6.24 18.55
C THR A 29 4.17 -5.75 18.97
N PHE A 30 4.96 -6.58 19.66
CA PHE A 30 6.27 -6.21 20.15
C PHE A 30 7.36 -7.11 19.54
N ALA A 31 8.50 -6.53 19.22
CA ALA A 31 9.67 -7.28 18.81
C ALA A 31 10.27 -8.01 20.01
N GLU A 32 10.47 -9.33 19.90
CA GLU A 32 10.89 -10.20 20.99
C GLU A 32 12.25 -9.80 21.59
N LYS A 33 13.22 -9.41 20.74
CA LYS A 33 14.57 -9.07 21.18
C LYS A 33 14.76 -7.62 21.63
N THR A 34 13.99 -6.69 21.08
CA THR A 34 14.21 -5.24 21.26
C THR A 34 13.08 -4.52 21.97
N GLY A 35 11.97 -5.21 22.26
CA GLY A 35 10.77 -4.59 22.85
C GLY A 35 10.11 -3.53 21.97
N ARG A 36 10.63 -3.27 20.76
CA ARG A 36 10.10 -2.22 19.88
C ARG A 36 8.66 -2.51 19.48
N THR A 37 7.86 -1.47 19.48
CA THR A 37 6.47 -1.51 19.02
C THR A 37 6.41 -1.65 17.50
N LEU A 38 5.71 -2.68 17.03
CA LEU A 38 5.57 -3.00 15.62
C LEU A 38 4.09 -3.10 15.25
N VAL A 39 3.73 -2.73 14.04
CA VAL A 39 2.37 -2.97 13.53
C VAL A 39 2.14 -4.47 13.38
N HIS A 40 1.03 -4.96 13.95
CA HIS A 40 0.66 -6.37 13.87
C HIS A 40 0.30 -6.78 12.43
N PRO A 41 0.67 -8.00 11.96
CA PRO A 41 0.38 -8.45 10.59
C PRO A 41 -1.10 -8.38 10.19
N LYS A 42 -2.02 -8.65 11.12
CA LYS A 42 -3.47 -8.50 10.87
C LYS A 42 -3.88 -7.05 10.57
N SER A 43 -3.16 -6.05 11.11
CA SER A 43 -3.40 -4.63 10.82
C SER A 43 -2.96 -4.24 9.41
N PHE A 44 -1.83 -4.79 8.93
CA PHE A 44 -1.41 -4.67 7.53
C PHE A 44 -2.40 -5.33 6.57
N LYS A 45 -2.90 -6.52 6.91
CA LYS A 45 -3.91 -7.21 6.10
C LYS A 45 -5.17 -6.33 5.96
N ARG A 46 -5.69 -5.80 7.07
CA ARG A 46 -6.85 -4.89 7.07
C ARG A 46 -6.61 -3.65 6.21
N LEU A 47 -5.41 -3.04 6.26
CA LEU A 47 -5.07 -1.94 5.39
C LEU A 47 -5.12 -2.37 3.92
N LYS A 48 -4.45 -3.46 3.55
CA LYS A 48 -4.47 -3.99 2.17
C LYS A 48 -5.88 -4.28 1.67
N ASP A 49 -6.75 -4.81 2.51
CA ASP A 49 -8.14 -5.09 2.16
C ASP A 49 -8.92 -3.78 1.90
N LYS A 50 -8.74 -2.74 2.73
CA LYS A 50 -9.31 -1.41 2.49
C LYS A 50 -8.81 -0.80 1.19
N LEU A 51 -7.50 -0.84 0.93
CA LEU A 51 -6.90 -0.33 -0.31
C LEU A 51 -7.42 -1.10 -1.53
N ARG A 52 -7.56 -2.43 -1.43
CA ARG A 52 -8.14 -3.27 -2.48
C ARG A 52 -9.55 -2.84 -2.86
N ALA A 53 -10.38 -2.52 -1.88
CA ALA A 53 -11.74 -2.01 -2.14
C ALA A 53 -11.72 -0.70 -2.94
N VAL A 54 -10.81 0.24 -2.61
CA VAL A 54 -10.60 1.48 -3.38
C VAL A 54 -10.17 1.15 -4.81
N PHE A 55 -9.16 0.30 -5.00
CA PHE A 55 -8.66 -0.06 -6.33
C PHE A 55 -9.72 -0.78 -7.18
N CYS A 56 -10.62 -1.57 -6.58
CA CYS A 56 -11.71 -2.21 -7.31
C CYS A 56 -12.72 -1.18 -7.83
N ARG A 57 -13.10 -0.18 -7.02
CA ARG A 57 -14.01 0.90 -7.42
C ARG A 57 -13.39 1.87 -8.41
N ALA A 58 -12.08 2.07 -8.35
CA ALA A 58 -11.34 3.03 -9.18
C ALA A 58 -11.18 2.61 -10.65
N ARG A 59 -11.68 1.45 -11.07
CA ARG A 59 -11.61 0.99 -12.47
C ARG A 59 -12.37 1.95 -13.38
N GLY A 60 -11.63 2.56 -14.33
CA GLY A 60 -12.21 3.54 -15.25
C GLY A 60 -12.40 4.95 -14.67
N GLY A 61 -12.04 5.16 -13.41
CA GLY A 61 -12.14 6.45 -12.75
C GLY A 61 -10.88 7.33 -12.90
N SER A 62 -10.98 8.57 -12.40
CA SER A 62 -9.86 9.52 -12.36
C SER A 62 -8.80 9.08 -11.35
N LEU A 63 -7.53 9.13 -11.77
CA LEU A 63 -6.38 8.87 -10.89
C LEU A 63 -6.32 9.86 -9.73
N LEU A 64 -6.67 11.13 -9.97
CA LEU A 64 -6.68 12.17 -8.95
C LEU A 64 -7.69 11.87 -7.83
N ARG A 65 -8.91 11.49 -8.19
CA ARG A 65 -9.93 11.07 -7.23
C ARG A 65 -9.48 9.84 -6.44
N THR A 66 -8.91 8.86 -7.12
CA THR A 66 -8.37 7.63 -6.49
C THR A 66 -7.28 7.97 -5.48
N ASN A 67 -6.36 8.90 -5.82
CA ASN A 67 -5.31 9.36 -4.90
C ASN A 67 -5.91 10.04 -3.66
N GLY A 68 -6.96 10.84 -3.81
CA GLY A 68 -7.66 11.46 -2.67
C GLY A 68 -8.22 10.43 -1.70
N GLU A 69 -8.93 9.40 -2.21
CA GLU A 69 -9.47 8.31 -1.39
C GLU A 69 -8.36 7.50 -0.69
N LEU A 70 -7.27 7.21 -1.42
CA LEU A 70 -6.11 6.51 -0.85
C LEU A 70 -5.43 7.34 0.24
N ASN A 71 -5.22 8.63 0.01
CA ASN A 71 -4.55 9.53 0.94
C ASN A 71 -5.28 9.63 2.27
N ALA A 72 -6.61 9.71 2.26
CA ALA A 72 -7.42 9.73 3.48
C ALA A 72 -7.17 8.47 4.33
N ILE A 73 -7.13 7.29 3.69
CA ILE A 73 -6.87 6.02 4.37
C ILE A 73 -5.41 5.95 4.86
N LEU A 74 -4.46 6.29 4.00
CA LEU A 74 -3.03 6.14 4.28
C LEU A 74 -2.56 7.10 5.37
N CYS A 75 -3.00 8.36 5.33
CA CYS A 75 -2.66 9.37 6.31
C CYS A 75 -3.17 8.98 7.70
N GLY A 76 -4.46 8.68 7.83
CA GLY A 76 -5.04 8.26 9.11
C GLY A 76 -4.40 6.96 9.65
N TRP A 77 -4.15 5.98 8.76
CA TRP A 77 -3.50 4.74 9.17
C TRP A 77 -2.06 4.96 9.61
N ARG A 78 -1.28 5.76 8.89
CA ARG A 78 0.13 6.06 9.24
C ARG A 78 0.23 6.87 10.53
N GLN A 79 -0.68 7.81 10.73
CA GLN A 79 -0.74 8.60 11.96
C GLN A 79 -1.06 7.72 13.18
N TYR A 80 -2.00 6.79 13.05
CA TYR A 80 -2.32 5.84 14.11
C TYR A 80 -1.13 4.93 14.42
N PHE A 81 -0.46 4.40 13.40
CA PHE A 81 0.69 3.49 13.53
C PHE A 81 2.05 4.21 13.51
N ARG A 82 2.13 5.42 14.07
CA ARG A 82 3.35 6.25 14.07
C ARG A 82 4.52 5.64 14.86
N LEU A 83 4.25 4.76 15.82
CA LEU A 83 5.28 4.12 16.68
C LEU A 83 6.11 3.07 15.93
N ASP A 84 5.63 2.56 14.80
CA ASP A 84 6.42 1.63 13.98
C ASP A 84 7.35 2.41 13.05
N ASN A 85 8.65 2.21 13.21
CA ASN A 85 9.72 2.90 12.47
C ASN A 85 10.37 2.04 11.39
N ARG A 86 9.77 0.91 10.99
CA ARG A 86 10.31 0.00 9.97
C ARG A 86 10.18 0.56 8.56
N LYS A 87 11.14 1.37 8.13
CA LYS A 87 11.15 2.00 6.79
C LYS A 87 10.87 1.01 5.66
N GLY A 88 11.55 -0.14 5.64
CA GLY A 88 11.41 -1.13 4.55
C GLY A 88 9.99 -1.68 4.40
N VAL A 89 9.23 -1.82 5.49
CA VAL A 89 7.83 -2.29 5.43
C VAL A 89 6.92 -1.22 4.79
N PHE A 90 7.11 0.05 5.16
CA PHE A 90 6.34 1.17 4.58
C PHE A 90 6.73 1.40 3.12
N GLU A 91 8.00 1.27 2.78
CA GLU A 91 8.47 1.34 1.40
C GLU A 91 7.84 0.24 0.53
N ALA A 92 7.80 -1.00 1.02
CA ALA A 92 7.15 -2.11 0.34
C ALA A 92 5.65 -1.86 0.11
N LEU A 93 4.96 -1.22 1.06
CA LEU A 93 3.56 -0.81 0.91
C LEU A 93 3.42 0.29 -0.15
N ASP A 94 4.27 1.30 -0.14
CA ASP A 94 4.27 2.38 -1.14
C ASP A 94 4.52 1.83 -2.56
N ILE A 95 5.46 0.88 -2.71
CA ILE A 95 5.70 0.18 -3.98
C ILE A 95 4.45 -0.58 -4.42
N HIS A 96 3.81 -1.29 -3.50
CA HIS A 96 2.58 -2.05 -3.77
C HIS A 96 1.44 -1.13 -4.24
N ILE A 97 1.23 0.01 -3.59
CA ILE A 97 0.22 1.00 -3.97
C ILE A 97 0.49 1.54 -5.37
N ARG A 98 1.73 1.99 -5.65
CA ARG A 98 2.13 2.48 -6.98
C ARG A 98 1.95 1.43 -8.07
N ARG A 99 2.23 0.16 -7.77
CA ARG A 99 1.97 -0.94 -8.70
C ARG A 99 0.48 -1.08 -9.01
N HIS A 100 -0.40 -0.97 -8.02
CA HIS A 100 -1.85 -1.00 -8.24
C HIS A 100 -2.32 0.18 -9.09
N LEU A 101 -1.81 1.39 -8.86
CA LEU A 101 -2.15 2.56 -9.66
C LEU A 101 -1.69 2.40 -11.12
N ARG A 102 -0.47 1.90 -11.36
CA ARG A 102 0.00 1.56 -12.72
C ARG A 102 -0.91 0.50 -13.38
N LYS A 103 -1.34 -0.51 -12.63
CA LYS A 103 -2.29 -1.51 -13.12
C LYS A 103 -3.60 -0.88 -13.58
N LEU A 104 -4.16 0.07 -12.82
CA LEU A 104 -5.40 0.77 -13.20
C LEU A 104 -5.21 1.53 -14.50
N VAL A 105 -4.10 2.24 -14.67
CA VAL A 105 -3.75 2.95 -15.91
C VAL A 105 -3.63 1.98 -17.07
N TRP A 106 -2.92 0.87 -16.89
CA TRP A 106 -2.77 -0.16 -17.93
C TRP A 106 -4.09 -0.75 -18.38
N ILE A 107 -5.02 -1.00 -17.46
CA ILE A 107 -6.37 -1.50 -17.75
C ILE A 107 -7.19 -0.43 -18.48
N ALA A 108 -7.06 0.85 -18.11
CA ALA A 108 -7.73 1.96 -18.79
C ALA A 108 -7.30 2.09 -20.27
N TRP A 109 -6.07 1.76 -20.57
CA TRP A 109 -5.55 1.69 -21.95
C TRP A 109 -5.96 0.37 -22.63
N LYS A 110 -7.20 0.21 -22.94
CA LYS A 110 -7.81 -1.04 -23.41
C LYS A 110 -7.12 -1.67 -24.64
N ARG A 111 -6.70 -0.83 -25.59
CA ARG A 111 -6.19 -1.27 -26.91
C ARG A 111 -4.66 -1.15 -26.98
N PRO A 112 -3.96 -2.06 -27.67
CA PRO A 112 -2.49 -1.96 -27.85
C PRO A 112 -2.04 -0.62 -28.44
N ARG A 113 -2.68 -0.12 -29.47
CA ARG A 113 -2.39 1.22 -30.06
C ARG A 113 -2.47 2.35 -29.04
N THR A 114 -3.43 2.29 -28.11
CA THR A 114 -3.54 3.28 -27.03
C THR A 114 -2.36 3.16 -26.07
N ARG A 115 -1.98 1.94 -25.70
CA ARG A 115 -0.83 1.68 -24.82
C ARG A 115 0.48 2.20 -25.45
N GLU A 116 0.72 1.86 -26.70
CA GLU A 116 1.88 2.32 -27.48
C GLU A 116 1.98 3.85 -27.50
N ARG A 117 0.89 4.53 -27.95
CA ARG A 117 0.83 5.99 -28.01
C ARG A 117 1.09 6.62 -26.63
N GLU A 118 0.48 6.11 -25.59
CA GLU A 118 0.59 6.67 -24.24
C GLU A 118 1.96 6.38 -23.60
N LEU A 119 2.60 5.26 -23.92
CA LEU A 119 3.98 4.96 -23.50
C LEU A 119 4.96 5.87 -24.23
N HIS A 120 4.80 6.03 -25.55
CA HIS A 120 5.64 6.92 -26.36
C HIS A 120 5.52 8.39 -25.90
N ARG A 121 4.30 8.87 -25.64
CA ARG A 121 4.04 10.21 -25.10
C ARG A 121 4.75 10.46 -23.74
N ARG A 122 5.04 9.39 -22.99
CA ARG A 122 5.77 9.46 -21.71
C ARG A 122 7.26 9.21 -21.83
N GLY A 123 7.79 9.29 -23.04
CA GLY A 123 9.23 9.26 -23.31
C GLY A 123 9.82 7.87 -23.56
N LEU A 124 8.99 6.84 -23.79
CA LEU A 124 9.52 5.57 -24.28
C LEU A 124 9.83 5.70 -25.78
N ASP A 125 10.94 5.10 -26.18
CA ASP A 125 11.26 4.90 -27.60
C ASP A 125 10.15 4.15 -28.33
N GLY A 126 9.92 4.46 -29.61
CA GLY A 126 8.80 3.95 -30.40
C GLY A 126 8.78 2.42 -30.48
N PHE A 127 9.96 1.79 -30.76
CA PHE A 127 10.07 0.34 -30.82
C PHE A 127 9.75 -0.33 -29.47
N ARG A 128 10.33 0.18 -28.39
CA ARG A 128 10.05 -0.31 -27.03
C ARG A 128 8.59 -0.09 -26.61
N ALA A 129 7.98 1.03 -27.02
CA ALA A 129 6.57 1.29 -26.74
C ALA A 129 5.67 0.29 -27.44
N TRP A 130 5.95 0.01 -28.73
CA TRP A 130 5.22 -1.00 -29.51
C TRP A 130 5.38 -2.42 -28.92
N GLU A 131 6.61 -2.86 -28.66
CA GLU A 131 6.91 -4.15 -28.05
C GLU A 131 6.19 -4.31 -26.69
N SER A 132 6.28 -3.27 -25.83
CA SER A 132 5.64 -3.26 -24.53
C SER A 132 4.10 -3.32 -24.61
N ALA A 133 3.52 -2.64 -25.60
CA ALA A 133 2.07 -2.62 -25.80
C ALA A 133 1.51 -3.97 -26.27
N ASN A 134 2.32 -4.76 -27.02
CA ASN A 134 1.92 -6.02 -27.66
C ASN A 134 2.45 -7.28 -26.93
N ASN A 135 3.00 -7.18 -25.74
CA ASN A 135 3.68 -8.27 -25.04
C ASN A 135 2.76 -9.42 -24.56
N GLY A 136 1.47 -9.35 -24.73
CA GLY A 136 0.50 -10.39 -24.31
C GLY A 136 0.39 -10.64 -22.79
N ARG A 137 1.21 -9.97 -21.98
CA ARG A 137 1.26 -10.17 -20.53
C ARG A 137 0.10 -9.50 -19.81
N GLY A 138 -0.33 -10.08 -18.67
CA GLY A 138 -1.41 -9.53 -17.87
C GLY A 138 -1.09 -8.16 -17.24
N ALA A 139 -2.14 -7.40 -16.88
CA ALA A 139 -2.01 -6.05 -16.34
C ALA A 139 -1.18 -5.95 -15.06
N TRP A 140 -1.17 -6.99 -14.20
CA TRP A 140 -0.37 -7.02 -12.99
C TRP A 140 1.13 -7.15 -13.26
N TRP A 141 1.49 -7.94 -14.26
CA TRP A 141 2.88 -8.06 -14.70
C TRP A 141 3.36 -6.73 -15.29
N ASN A 142 2.59 -6.17 -16.25
CA ASN A 142 2.90 -4.91 -16.89
C ASN A 142 3.07 -3.76 -15.88
N ALA A 143 2.22 -3.68 -14.86
CA ALA A 143 2.29 -2.67 -13.81
C ALA A 143 3.63 -2.65 -13.04
N ASN A 144 4.39 -3.75 -13.05
CA ASN A 144 5.72 -3.84 -12.44
C ASN A 144 6.85 -3.84 -13.46
N ALA A 145 6.56 -3.95 -14.74
CA ALA A 145 7.55 -3.98 -15.81
C ALA A 145 8.26 -2.62 -15.96
N ARG A 146 9.46 -2.65 -16.54
CA ARG A 146 10.32 -1.47 -16.69
C ARG A 146 9.60 -0.34 -17.42
N HIS A 147 8.94 -0.64 -18.54
CA HIS A 147 8.22 0.37 -19.33
C HIS A 147 7.19 1.15 -18.51
N MET A 148 6.44 0.49 -17.62
CA MET A 148 5.46 1.18 -16.76
C MET A 148 6.11 1.89 -15.57
N ARG A 149 7.29 1.46 -15.12
CA ARG A 149 8.04 2.18 -14.09
C ARG A 149 8.70 3.43 -14.66
N ASP A 150 9.20 3.36 -15.88
CA ASP A 150 9.80 4.50 -16.60
C ASP A 150 8.70 5.53 -16.95
N ALA A 151 7.56 5.08 -17.49
CA ALA A 151 6.41 5.95 -17.82
C ALA A 151 5.73 6.60 -16.59
N PHE A 152 5.77 5.94 -15.43
CA PHE A 152 5.19 6.41 -14.17
C PHE A 152 6.19 6.27 -13.02
N PRO A 153 7.23 7.13 -12.99
CA PRO A 153 8.24 7.15 -11.94
C PRO A 153 7.65 7.69 -10.61
N LEU A 154 8.43 7.61 -9.54
CA LEU A 154 8.03 8.13 -8.23
C LEU A 154 7.65 9.62 -8.27
N SER A 155 8.37 10.41 -9.05
CA SER A 155 8.12 11.85 -9.25
C SER A 155 6.72 12.13 -9.82
N PHE A 156 6.23 11.26 -10.72
CA PHE A 156 4.87 11.35 -11.25
C PHE A 156 3.83 11.26 -10.11
N PHE A 157 3.91 10.25 -9.27
CA PHE A 157 2.95 10.06 -8.17
C PHE A 157 3.03 11.17 -7.13
N LYS A 158 4.23 11.66 -6.79
CA LYS A 158 4.42 12.81 -5.90
C LYS A 158 3.74 14.06 -6.45
N ARG A 159 3.92 14.36 -7.75
CA ARG A 159 3.33 15.51 -8.44
C ARG A 159 1.80 15.43 -8.47
N HIS A 160 1.24 14.22 -8.52
CA HIS A 160 -0.20 13.99 -8.47
C HIS A 160 -0.74 13.80 -7.03
N GLY A 161 0.02 14.23 -6.03
CA GLY A 161 -0.41 14.31 -4.65
C GLY A 161 -0.57 12.98 -3.93
N LEU A 162 0.03 11.87 -4.41
CA LEU A 162 -0.03 10.61 -3.68
C LEU A 162 0.79 10.68 -2.39
N TYR A 163 0.14 10.42 -1.27
CA TYR A 163 0.78 10.36 0.05
C TYR A 163 1.76 9.17 0.13
N SER A 164 2.94 9.39 0.70
CA SER A 164 3.93 8.35 0.97
C SER A 164 3.96 8.03 2.46
N LEU A 165 3.90 6.76 2.81
CA LEU A 165 4.00 6.28 4.20
C LEU A 165 5.38 6.57 4.82
N LEU A 166 6.39 6.84 4.00
CA LEU A 166 7.74 7.25 4.43
C LEU A 166 7.85 8.75 4.72
N ALA A 167 6.90 9.57 4.28
CA ALA A 167 6.99 11.04 4.35
C ALA A 167 6.78 11.61 5.77
N MET A 168 6.29 10.83 6.73
CA MET A 168 6.24 11.26 8.12
C MET A 168 7.63 11.13 8.77
N ARG A 169 8.26 12.22 9.00
CA ARG A 169 9.28 12.42 10.02
C ARG A 169 8.66 12.94 11.31
#